data_9bc40d75939ea0ba2c34ef21a54005d5
#
_entry.id   9bc40d75939ea0ba2c34ef21a54005d5
#
_cell.length_a   1.000
_cell.length_b   1.000
_cell.length_c   1.000
_cell.angle_alpha   90.00
_cell.angle_beta   90.00
_cell.angle_gamma   90.00
#
_symmetry.space_group_name_H-M   'P 1'
#
loop_
_entity.id
_entity.type
_entity.pdbx_description
1 polymer ?
#
loop_
_entity_poly.entity_id
_entity_poly.type
_entity_poly.pdbx_seq_one_letter_code
_entity_poly.pdbx_strand_id
1 'polypeptide(L)'
;MDSLISFITTPAILPWFILCAVVLFERFWHLPTRVDPLAFVRLLGLRMAQRVCPDKNLTSTSQPKIMQSRISGSLAPFMIIAPNLIILVIFREFVYYPELFDAIILYMCIQFSSNIHQFQHIRRALLAGKKKLAKDLLSPMVLRETAMLSEVGVSKAAVESLLLRFHYQALVCYFLFIVFGPFTVLTYRLCYELHLVWNPKIDDYHEFGKPMEKLVMIFQWLPIRLNALLSVILSRGFKAIVYLRTQKLTKRATEPHGAILLRASHFALDVNLSGAVFYNDRKVRRTKYIGRGEPSAAFMPNTIALINRVLVVNLLLLLLTCLIINTIYSTI
;
A
#
# COMPACT_ATOMS: atom_id res chain seq x y z
N MET A 1 3.81 -30.52 -25.28
CA MET A 1 2.75 -29.73 -24.63
C MET A 1 2.61 -30.15 -23.18
N ASP A 2 2.68 -31.45 -22.88
CA ASP A 2 2.53 -32.03 -21.53
C ASP A 2 3.64 -31.60 -20.55
N SER A 3 4.88 -31.47 -21.03
CA SER A 3 6.01 -30.99 -20.19
C SER A 3 5.86 -29.53 -19.75
N LEU A 4 5.21 -28.71 -20.55
CA LEU A 4 4.98 -27.30 -20.25
C LEU A 4 3.81 -27.15 -19.27
N ILE A 5 2.79 -27.99 -19.41
CA ILE A 5 1.64 -28.04 -18.49
C ILE A 5 2.11 -28.54 -17.13
N SER A 6 2.91 -29.61 -17.07
CA SER A 6 3.46 -30.13 -15.81
C SER A 6 4.36 -29.12 -15.10
N PHE A 7 5.14 -28.33 -15.84
CA PHE A 7 5.95 -27.23 -15.26
C PHE A 7 5.08 -26.11 -14.66
N ILE A 8 4.03 -25.69 -15.35
CA ILE A 8 3.11 -24.63 -14.88
C ILE A 8 2.32 -25.09 -13.64
N THR A 9 1.91 -26.35 -13.61
CA THR A 9 1.11 -26.92 -12.51
C THR A 9 1.95 -27.33 -11.30
N THR A 10 3.28 -27.17 -11.36
CA THR A 10 4.15 -27.42 -10.20
C THR A 10 3.74 -26.56 -9.00
N PRO A 11 3.53 -27.12 -7.80
CA PRO A 11 3.03 -26.38 -6.64
C PRO A 11 3.86 -25.13 -6.27
N ALA A 12 5.16 -25.14 -6.55
CA ALA A 12 6.05 -24.01 -6.27
C ALA A 12 5.93 -22.86 -7.29
N ILE A 13 5.52 -23.15 -8.53
CA ILE A 13 5.50 -22.18 -9.64
C ILE A 13 4.08 -21.65 -9.92
N LEU A 14 3.08 -22.48 -9.69
CA LEU A 14 1.66 -22.14 -9.92
C LEU A 14 1.23 -20.80 -9.26
N PRO A 15 1.61 -20.48 -8.00
CA PRO A 15 1.26 -19.18 -7.40
C PRO A 15 1.79 -17.99 -8.20
N TRP A 16 2.95 -18.11 -8.83
CA TRP A 16 3.49 -17.04 -9.66
C TRP A 16 2.65 -16.83 -10.94
N PHE A 17 2.19 -17.90 -11.58
CA PHE A 17 1.31 -17.78 -12.74
C PHE A 17 -0.04 -17.17 -12.36
N ILE A 18 -0.61 -17.57 -11.22
CA ILE A 18 -1.83 -16.96 -10.67
C ILE A 18 -1.61 -15.47 -10.43
N LEU A 19 -0.50 -15.08 -9.81
CA LEU A 19 -0.16 -13.69 -9.57
C LEU A 19 -0.07 -12.89 -10.88
N CYS A 20 0.65 -13.41 -11.90
CA CYS A 20 0.78 -12.75 -13.19
C CYS A 20 -0.56 -12.60 -13.90
N ALA A 21 -1.38 -13.64 -13.90
CA ALA A 21 -2.72 -13.62 -14.50
C ALA A 21 -3.61 -12.57 -13.82
N VAL A 22 -3.61 -12.53 -12.49
CA VAL A 22 -4.39 -11.55 -11.70
C VAL A 22 -3.91 -10.13 -11.95
N VAL A 23 -2.59 -9.89 -11.97
CA VAL A 23 -2.01 -8.55 -12.23
C VAL A 23 -2.37 -8.06 -13.62
N LEU A 24 -2.31 -8.94 -14.63
CA LEU A 24 -2.72 -8.62 -15.99
C LEU A 24 -4.23 -8.36 -16.07
N PHE A 25 -5.04 -9.23 -15.48
CA PHE A 25 -6.50 -9.08 -15.46
C PHE A 25 -6.92 -7.76 -14.78
N GLU A 26 -6.34 -7.43 -13.62
CA GLU A 26 -6.62 -6.20 -12.89
C GLU A 26 -6.29 -4.95 -13.70
N ARG A 27 -5.27 -5.02 -14.57
CA ARG A 27 -4.90 -3.91 -15.44
C ARG A 27 -5.93 -3.61 -16.52
N PHE A 28 -6.61 -4.63 -17.02
CA PHE A 28 -7.67 -4.48 -18.04
C PHE A 28 -9.04 -4.27 -17.43
N TRP A 29 -9.32 -4.97 -16.34
CA TRP A 29 -10.61 -4.95 -15.66
C TRP A 29 -10.42 -4.55 -14.21
N HIS A 30 -10.56 -3.27 -13.93
CA HIS A 30 -10.53 -2.76 -12.57
C HIS A 30 -11.94 -2.76 -11.97
N LEU A 31 -12.07 -3.18 -10.71
CA LEU A 31 -13.34 -3.14 -9.98
C LEU A 31 -13.83 -1.68 -9.85
N PRO A 32 -15.07 -1.40 -10.25
CA PRO A 32 -15.63 -0.09 -10.00
C PRO A 32 -15.75 0.17 -8.49
N THR A 33 -15.49 1.39 -8.06
CA THR A 33 -15.51 1.78 -6.64
C THR A 33 -16.84 1.50 -5.92
N ARG A 34 -17.92 1.32 -6.69
CA ARG A 34 -19.26 0.96 -6.15
C ARG A 34 -19.35 -0.49 -5.69
N VAL A 35 -18.54 -1.38 -6.24
CA VAL A 35 -18.55 -2.83 -5.97
C VAL A 35 -17.30 -3.25 -5.17
N ASP A 36 -16.58 -2.29 -4.59
CA ASP A 36 -15.38 -2.55 -3.82
C ASP A 36 -15.73 -3.29 -2.50
N PRO A 37 -15.36 -4.58 -2.34
CA PRO A 37 -15.64 -5.34 -1.12
C PRO A 37 -14.91 -4.76 0.10
N LEU A 38 -13.77 -4.09 -0.12
CA LEU A 38 -13.00 -3.43 0.93
C LEU A 38 -13.73 -2.17 1.46
N ALA A 39 -14.64 -1.58 0.67
CA ALA A 39 -15.48 -0.47 1.14
C ALA A 39 -16.41 -0.93 2.27
N PHE A 40 -16.91 -2.17 2.22
CA PHE A 40 -17.71 -2.75 3.29
C PHE A 40 -16.88 -2.89 4.59
N VAL A 41 -15.65 -3.36 4.48
CA VAL A 41 -14.73 -3.47 5.64
C VAL A 41 -14.45 -2.10 6.24
N ARG A 42 -14.23 -1.07 5.40
CA ARG A 42 -14.07 0.32 5.89
C ARG A 42 -15.31 0.81 6.64
N LEU A 43 -16.51 0.54 6.11
CA LEU A 43 -17.76 0.89 6.76
C LEU A 43 -17.94 0.19 8.11
N LEU A 44 -17.67 -1.11 8.17
CA LEU A 44 -17.68 -1.88 9.43
C LEU A 44 -16.68 -1.30 10.43
N GLY A 45 -15.46 -1.00 9.98
CA GLY A 45 -14.43 -0.38 10.80
C GLY A 45 -14.87 0.97 11.39
N LEU A 46 -15.50 1.83 10.58
CA LEU A 46 -16.04 3.11 11.04
C LEU A 46 -17.15 2.93 12.10
N ARG A 47 -18.12 2.05 11.85
CA ARG A 47 -19.20 1.77 12.79
C ARG A 47 -18.69 1.17 14.10
N MET A 48 -17.69 0.30 14.00
CA MET A 48 -17.07 -0.31 15.18
C MET A 48 -16.32 0.73 16.00
N ALA A 49 -15.54 1.59 15.38
CA ALA A 49 -14.83 2.68 16.07
C ALA A 49 -15.81 3.62 16.79
N GLN A 50 -16.98 3.93 16.18
CA GLN A 50 -18.00 4.75 16.82
C GLN A 50 -18.57 4.14 18.12
N ARG A 51 -18.56 2.79 18.23
CA ARG A 51 -19.10 2.07 19.40
C ARG A 51 -18.05 1.78 20.47
N VAL A 52 -16.81 1.57 20.07
CA VAL A 52 -15.77 0.98 20.93
C VAL A 52 -14.66 2.00 21.24
N CYS A 53 -14.49 3.04 20.41
CA CYS A 53 -13.52 4.09 20.70
C CYS A 53 -14.06 4.96 21.85
N PRO A 54 -13.33 5.12 22.95
CA PRO A 54 -13.73 6.00 24.04
C PRO A 54 -13.86 7.45 23.54
N ASP A 55 -14.71 8.22 24.19
CA ASP A 55 -15.14 9.55 23.81
C ASP A 55 -14.05 10.46 23.20
N LYS A 56 -14.42 11.10 22.10
CA LYS A 56 -13.60 11.97 21.25
C LYS A 56 -13.05 13.23 21.96
N ASN A 57 -13.61 13.59 23.12
CA ASN A 57 -13.29 14.80 23.88
C ASN A 57 -12.18 14.59 24.93
N LEU A 58 -11.35 13.54 24.76
CA LEU A 58 -10.29 13.24 25.72
C LEU A 58 -9.08 14.17 25.58
N THR A 59 -9.25 15.41 25.96
CA THR A 59 -8.13 16.32 26.35
C THR A 59 -7.47 15.91 27.67
N SER A 60 -8.04 14.94 28.41
CA SER A 60 -7.49 14.47 29.68
C SER A 60 -6.64 13.21 29.50
N THR A 61 -5.36 13.38 29.67
CA THR A 61 -4.24 12.42 29.60
C THR A 61 -4.26 11.38 30.73
N SER A 62 -5.41 10.83 31.14
CA SER A 62 -5.44 9.80 32.17
C SER A 62 -4.94 8.46 31.62
N GLN A 63 -3.88 7.91 32.21
CA GLN A 63 -3.25 6.64 31.85
C GLN A 63 -4.24 5.47 31.64
N PRO A 64 -5.26 5.25 32.49
CA PRO A 64 -6.21 4.16 32.32
C PRO A 64 -7.02 4.27 31.02
N LYS A 65 -7.40 5.48 30.59
CA LYS A 65 -8.15 5.66 29.34
C LYS A 65 -7.30 5.41 28.10
N ILE A 66 -6.02 5.78 28.12
CA ILE A 66 -5.06 5.47 27.05
C ILE A 66 -4.92 3.94 26.92
N MET A 67 -4.76 3.24 28.02
CA MET A 67 -4.64 1.77 28.03
C MET A 67 -5.92 1.10 27.53
N GLN A 68 -7.09 1.55 27.96
CA GLN A 68 -8.38 1.06 27.47
C GLN A 68 -8.51 1.26 25.95
N SER A 69 -8.18 2.43 25.44
CA SER A 69 -8.22 2.73 23.99
C SER A 69 -7.30 1.80 23.19
N ARG A 70 -6.08 1.53 23.68
CA ARG A 70 -5.14 0.60 23.03
C ARG A 70 -5.63 -0.85 23.08
N ILE A 71 -6.18 -1.30 24.19
CA ILE A 71 -6.75 -2.66 24.33
C ILE A 71 -7.92 -2.82 23.36
N SER A 72 -8.86 -1.87 23.35
CA SER A 72 -9.99 -1.86 22.42
C SER A 72 -9.52 -1.86 20.96
N GLY A 73 -8.52 -1.02 20.63
CA GLY A 73 -7.94 -0.96 19.29
C GLY A 73 -7.14 -2.21 18.89
N SER A 74 -6.72 -3.05 19.87
CA SER A 74 -6.10 -4.34 19.60
C SER A 74 -7.14 -5.44 19.36
N LEU A 75 -8.26 -5.43 20.10
CA LEU A 75 -9.30 -6.46 20.04
C LEU A 75 -10.28 -6.24 18.87
N ALA A 76 -10.60 -4.97 18.56
CA ALA A 76 -11.54 -4.60 17.51
C ALA A 76 -11.26 -5.24 16.15
N PRO A 77 -10.00 -5.30 15.64
CA PRO A 77 -9.69 -5.95 14.36
C PRO A 77 -10.04 -7.42 14.34
N PHE A 78 -9.81 -8.15 15.45
CA PHE A 78 -10.09 -9.58 15.53
C PHE A 78 -11.57 -9.88 15.32
N MET A 79 -12.46 -9.03 15.82
CA MET A 79 -13.92 -9.20 15.64
C MET A 79 -14.35 -9.03 14.17
N ILE A 80 -13.58 -8.32 13.35
CA ILE A 80 -13.86 -8.16 11.93
C ILE A 80 -13.11 -9.21 11.12
N ILE A 81 -11.82 -9.40 11.37
CA ILE A 81 -10.93 -10.22 10.54
C ILE A 81 -11.15 -11.70 10.77
N ALA A 82 -11.23 -12.16 12.01
CA ALA A 82 -11.29 -13.59 12.31
C ALA A 82 -12.53 -14.30 11.73
N PRO A 83 -13.78 -13.78 11.86
CA PRO A 83 -14.93 -14.42 11.24
C PRO A 83 -14.83 -14.50 9.72
N ASN A 84 -14.34 -13.43 9.07
CA ASN A 84 -14.17 -13.42 7.62
C ASN A 84 -13.14 -14.45 7.16
N LEU A 85 -12.02 -14.59 7.87
CA LEU A 85 -11.00 -15.59 7.55
C LEU A 85 -11.52 -17.01 7.76
N ILE A 86 -12.17 -17.29 8.89
CA ILE A 86 -12.71 -18.61 9.20
C ILE A 86 -13.70 -19.05 8.11
N ILE A 87 -14.64 -18.18 7.75
CA ILE A 87 -15.63 -18.48 6.72
C ILE A 87 -14.95 -18.78 5.38
N LEU A 88 -13.97 -17.96 4.95
CA LEU A 88 -13.30 -18.15 3.67
C LEU A 88 -12.37 -19.35 3.65
N VAL A 89 -11.71 -19.68 4.77
CA VAL A 89 -10.89 -20.90 4.88
C VAL A 89 -11.78 -22.14 4.75
N ILE A 90 -12.89 -22.19 5.50
CA ILE A 90 -13.86 -23.29 5.39
C ILE A 90 -14.42 -23.36 3.97
N PHE A 91 -14.82 -22.22 3.39
CA PHE A 91 -15.41 -22.19 2.05
C PHE A 91 -14.42 -22.71 0.98
N ARG A 92 -13.13 -22.44 1.11
CA ARG A 92 -12.09 -22.92 0.20
C ARG A 92 -12.05 -24.46 0.10
N GLU A 93 -12.33 -25.18 1.18
CA GLU A 93 -12.34 -26.64 1.20
C GLU A 93 -13.50 -27.24 0.37
N PHE A 94 -14.56 -26.48 0.12
CA PHE A 94 -15.70 -26.89 -0.69
C PHE A 94 -15.56 -26.47 -2.17
N VAL A 95 -14.55 -25.69 -2.52
CA VAL A 95 -14.34 -25.22 -3.91
C VAL A 95 -13.61 -26.28 -4.71
N TYR A 96 -14.17 -26.63 -5.87
CA TYR A 96 -13.59 -27.63 -6.78
C TYR A 96 -12.23 -27.19 -7.36
N TYR A 97 -12.05 -25.89 -7.62
CA TYR A 97 -10.80 -25.30 -8.10
C TYR A 97 -10.25 -24.28 -7.08
N PRO A 98 -9.48 -24.72 -6.07
CA PRO A 98 -8.96 -23.84 -5.02
C PRO A 98 -8.04 -22.75 -5.58
N GLU A 99 -7.33 -22.99 -6.69
CA GLU A 99 -6.44 -22.02 -7.33
C GLU A 99 -7.21 -20.83 -7.91
N LEU A 100 -8.40 -21.07 -8.47
CA LEU A 100 -9.28 -20.02 -8.96
C LEU A 100 -9.82 -19.16 -7.80
N PHE A 101 -10.14 -19.81 -6.69
CA PHE A 101 -10.57 -19.11 -5.48
C PHE A 101 -9.45 -18.23 -4.92
N ASP A 102 -8.22 -18.75 -4.86
CA ASP A 102 -7.03 -18.01 -4.45
C ASP A 102 -6.76 -16.81 -5.36
N ALA A 103 -6.97 -16.96 -6.68
CA ALA A 103 -6.87 -15.88 -7.66
C ALA A 103 -7.93 -14.78 -7.41
N ILE A 104 -9.17 -15.16 -7.09
CA ILE A 104 -10.25 -14.22 -6.78
C ILE A 104 -9.93 -13.43 -5.51
N ILE A 105 -9.47 -14.09 -4.44
CA ILE A 105 -9.03 -13.41 -3.20
C ILE A 105 -7.93 -12.40 -3.51
N LEU A 106 -6.92 -12.81 -4.27
CA LEU A 106 -5.81 -11.94 -4.63
C LEU A 106 -6.28 -10.73 -5.46
N TYR A 107 -7.15 -10.95 -6.44
CA TYR A 107 -7.74 -9.89 -7.26
C TYR A 107 -8.50 -8.86 -6.42
N MET A 108 -9.32 -9.33 -5.46
CA MET A 108 -10.02 -8.44 -4.53
C MET A 108 -9.08 -7.62 -3.65
N CYS A 109 -7.90 -8.14 -3.34
CA CYS A 109 -6.92 -7.48 -2.47
C CYS A 109 -6.07 -6.43 -3.17
N ILE A 110 -5.75 -6.59 -4.46
CA ILE A 110 -4.76 -5.74 -5.14
C ILE A 110 -5.33 -4.35 -5.46
N GLN A 111 -6.40 -4.24 -6.24
CA GLN A 111 -7.14 -3.01 -6.61
C GLN A 111 -6.28 -1.74 -6.83
N PHE A 112 -5.18 -1.87 -7.57
CA PHE A 112 -4.24 -0.75 -7.76
C PHE A 112 -4.53 0.08 -9.01
N SER A 113 -5.09 -0.51 -10.08
CA SER A 113 -5.37 0.18 -11.35
C SER A 113 -6.33 1.35 -11.19
N SER A 114 -7.28 1.25 -10.25
CA SER A 114 -8.17 2.37 -9.90
C SER A 114 -7.39 3.61 -9.43
N ASN A 115 -6.30 3.42 -8.67
CA ASN A 115 -5.45 4.52 -8.23
C ASN A 115 -4.68 5.15 -9.40
N ILE A 116 -4.24 4.36 -10.40
CA ILE A 116 -3.60 4.86 -11.63
C ILE A 116 -4.59 5.71 -12.43
N HIS A 117 -5.83 5.24 -12.61
CA HIS A 117 -6.87 6.00 -13.32
C HIS A 117 -7.16 7.33 -12.62
N GLN A 118 -7.33 7.32 -11.30
CA GLN A 118 -7.55 8.56 -10.54
C GLN A 118 -6.37 9.53 -10.66
N PHE A 119 -5.15 9.03 -10.59
CA PHE A 119 -3.95 9.82 -10.81
C PHE A 119 -3.90 10.46 -12.21
N GLN A 120 -4.30 9.71 -13.25
CA GLN A 120 -4.39 10.24 -14.61
C GLN A 120 -5.49 11.31 -14.74
N HIS A 121 -6.63 11.16 -14.04
CA HIS A 121 -7.67 12.19 -14.00
C HIS A 121 -7.16 13.48 -13.35
N ILE A 122 -6.43 13.39 -12.22
CA ILE A 122 -5.78 14.55 -11.58
C ILE A 122 -4.83 15.24 -12.56
N ARG A 123 -3.99 14.47 -13.27
CA ARG A 123 -3.07 15.00 -14.28
C ARG A 123 -3.82 15.75 -15.39
N ARG A 124 -4.88 15.15 -15.95
CA ARG A 124 -5.69 15.80 -17.01
C ARG A 124 -6.33 17.09 -16.51
N ALA A 125 -6.85 17.12 -15.28
CA ALA A 125 -7.41 18.32 -14.67
C ALA A 125 -6.39 19.43 -14.51
N LEU A 126 -5.14 19.11 -14.09
CA LEU A 126 -4.04 20.08 -13.97
C LEU A 126 -3.62 20.62 -15.32
N LEU A 127 -3.46 19.76 -16.34
CA LEU A 127 -3.10 20.20 -17.71
C LEU A 127 -4.17 21.09 -18.34
N ALA A 128 -5.44 20.89 -17.98
CA ALA A 128 -6.56 21.74 -18.40
C ALA A 128 -6.74 23.02 -17.56
N GLY A 129 -5.82 23.33 -16.63
CA GLY A 129 -5.91 24.49 -15.73
C GLY A 129 -7.03 24.39 -14.68
N LYS A 130 -7.72 23.26 -14.57
CA LYS A 130 -8.86 23.04 -13.66
C LYS A 130 -8.38 22.68 -12.24
N LYS A 131 -7.71 23.63 -11.57
CA LYS A 131 -7.10 23.41 -10.26
C LYS A 131 -8.06 22.95 -9.17
N LYS A 132 -9.28 23.52 -9.12
CA LYS A 132 -10.30 23.10 -8.14
C LYS A 132 -10.65 21.62 -8.33
N LEU A 133 -10.98 21.21 -9.55
CA LEU A 133 -11.27 19.82 -9.87
C LEU A 133 -10.10 18.87 -9.51
N ALA A 134 -8.86 19.29 -9.78
CA ALA A 134 -7.69 18.49 -9.43
C ALA A 134 -7.55 18.29 -7.91
N LYS A 135 -7.86 19.29 -7.10
CA LYS A 135 -7.90 19.20 -5.63
C LYS A 135 -9.01 18.26 -5.14
N ASP A 136 -10.20 18.37 -5.72
CA ASP A 136 -11.34 17.53 -5.37
C ASP A 136 -11.06 16.05 -5.70
N LEU A 137 -10.45 15.78 -6.86
CA LEU A 137 -9.99 14.44 -7.24
C LEU A 137 -8.85 13.91 -6.36
N LEU A 138 -7.99 14.79 -5.84
CA LEU A 138 -6.89 14.38 -4.96
C LEU A 138 -7.36 14.06 -3.54
N SER A 139 -8.40 14.76 -3.05
CA SER A 139 -8.86 14.67 -1.66
C SER A 139 -9.06 13.23 -1.16
N PRO A 140 -9.73 12.30 -1.89
CA PRO A 140 -9.89 10.91 -1.42
C PRO A 140 -8.59 10.08 -1.45
N MET A 141 -7.52 10.57 -2.08
CA MET A 141 -6.23 9.88 -2.13
C MET A 141 -5.31 10.25 -0.96
N VAL A 142 -5.54 11.35 -0.27
CA VAL A 142 -4.63 11.89 0.74
C VAL A 142 -5.39 12.24 2.02
N LEU A 143 -4.71 12.14 3.16
CA LEU A 143 -5.27 12.57 4.46
C LEU A 143 -5.03 14.05 4.74
N ARG A 144 -4.10 14.68 4.00
CA ARG A 144 -3.76 16.09 4.18
C ARG A 144 -4.81 16.99 3.54
N GLU A 145 -4.93 18.20 4.04
CA GLU A 145 -5.79 19.23 3.45
C GLU A 145 -5.34 19.57 2.03
N THR A 146 -6.31 19.55 1.09
CA THR A 146 -6.04 19.83 -0.33
C THR A 146 -6.41 21.27 -0.70
N ALA A 147 -7.27 21.93 0.07
CA ALA A 147 -7.83 23.25 -0.27
C ALA A 147 -6.75 24.32 -0.53
N MET A 148 -5.69 24.36 0.29
CA MET A 148 -4.62 25.36 0.23
C MET A 148 -3.44 24.97 -0.69
N LEU A 149 -3.50 23.79 -1.37
CA LEU A 149 -2.39 23.37 -2.20
C LEU A 149 -2.25 24.21 -3.49
N SER A 150 -1.02 24.53 -3.84
CA SER A 150 -0.67 25.03 -5.19
C SER A 150 -0.77 23.91 -6.22
N GLU A 151 -0.68 24.21 -7.52
CA GLU A 151 -0.66 23.17 -8.57
C GLU A 151 0.51 22.20 -8.41
N VAL A 152 1.69 22.73 -8.08
CA VAL A 152 2.87 21.93 -7.74
C VAL A 152 2.60 21.09 -6.50
N GLY A 153 1.92 21.66 -5.48
CA GLY A 153 1.51 20.95 -4.28
C GLY A 153 0.56 19.78 -4.57
N VAL A 154 -0.39 19.96 -5.49
CA VAL A 154 -1.33 18.91 -5.95
C VAL A 154 -0.56 17.81 -6.70
N SER A 155 0.29 18.18 -7.67
CA SER A 155 1.12 17.23 -8.42
C SER A 155 2.01 16.41 -7.50
N LYS A 156 2.69 17.05 -6.56
CA LYS A 156 3.55 16.41 -5.55
C LYS A 156 2.76 15.45 -4.66
N ALA A 157 1.59 15.89 -4.19
CA ALA A 157 0.71 15.07 -3.37
C ALA A 157 0.22 13.82 -4.09
N ALA A 158 -0.16 13.97 -5.36
CA ALA A 158 -0.60 12.87 -6.20
C ALA A 158 0.53 11.85 -6.43
N VAL A 159 1.75 12.32 -6.79
CA VAL A 159 2.94 11.47 -6.98
C VAL A 159 3.28 10.69 -5.71
N GLU A 160 3.37 11.36 -4.56
CA GLU A 160 3.65 10.72 -3.28
C GLU A 160 2.59 9.67 -2.92
N SER A 161 1.31 10.00 -3.09
CA SER A 161 0.20 9.10 -2.78
C SER A 161 0.21 7.87 -3.68
N LEU A 162 0.41 8.02 -4.99
CA LEU A 162 0.44 6.90 -5.93
C LEU A 162 1.61 5.95 -5.62
N LEU A 163 2.81 6.49 -5.38
CA LEU A 163 4.00 5.71 -5.03
C LEU A 163 3.79 4.91 -3.74
N LEU A 164 3.28 5.53 -2.69
CA LEU A 164 3.02 4.85 -1.42
C LEU A 164 1.94 3.77 -1.58
N ARG A 165 0.84 4.07 -2.28
CA ARG A 165 -0.23 3.09 -2.54
C ARG A 165 0.27 1.91 -3.38
N PHE A 166 1.12 2.13 -4.38
CA PHE A 166 1.73 1.06 -5.15
C PHE A 166 2.48 0.07 -4.26
N HIS A 167 3.33 0.58 -3.39
CA HIS A 167 4.10 -0.29 -2.50
C HIS A 167 3.21 -1.00 -1.46
N TYR A 168 2.29 -0.28 -0.82
CA TYR A 168 1.45 -0.85 0.24
C TYR A 168 0.34 -1.75 -0.27
N GLN A 169 -0.32 -1.39 -1.38
CA GLN A 169 -1.50 -2.11 -1.86
C GLN A 169 -1.19 -3.19 -2.90
N ALA A 170 -0.11 -3.05 -3.66
CA ALA A 170 0.26 -4.02 -4.69
C ALA A 170 1.49 -4.84 -4.28
N LEU A 171 2.67 -4.24 -4.16
CA LEU A 171 3.91 -4.99 -4.00
C LEU A 171 4.00 -5.79 -2.69
N VAL A 172 3.44 -5.27 -1.59
CA VAL A 172 3.35 -6.05 -0.34
C VAL A 172 2.43 -7.25 -0.53
N CYS A 173 1.29 -7.08 -1.21
CA CYS A 173 0.38 -8.19 -1.50
C CYS A 173 1.03 -9.25 -2.38
N TYR A 174 1.78 -8.86 -3.41
CA TYR A 174 2.49 -9.81 -4.28
C TYR A 174 3.50 -10.65 -3.51
N PHE A 175 4.31 -9.99 -2.67
CA PHE A 175 5.28 -10.68 -1.83
C PHE A 175 4.60 -11.66 -0.86
N LEU A 176 3.57 -11.20 -0.15
CA LEU A 176 2.86 -12.03 0.82
C LEU A 176 2.14 -13.21 0.17
N PHE A 177 1.62 -13.03 -1.05
CA PHE A 177 0.96 -14.12 -1.80
C PHE A 177 1.94 -15.23 -2.14
N ILE A 178 3.09 -14.90 -2.68
CA ILE A 178 4.10 -15.89 -3.08
C ILE A 178 4.70 -16.62 -1.86
N VAL A 179 4.91 -15.91 -0.76
CA VAL A 179 5.61 -16.49 0.42
C VAL A 179 4.65 -17.19 1.37
N PHE A 180 3.46 -16.64 1.59
CA PHE A 180 2.54 -17.08 2.63
C PHE A 180 1.12 -17.44 2.13
N GLY A 181 0.84 -17.24 0.85
CA GLY A 181 -0.43 -17.58 0.23
C GLY A 181 -1.55 -16.54 0.42
N PRO A 182 -2.78 -16.87 -0.10
CA PRO A 182 -3.88 -15.91 -0.28
C PRO A 182 -4.47 -15.39 1.04
N PHE A 183 -4.59 -16.22 2.07
CA PHE A 183 -5.19 -15.80 3.34
C PHE A 183 -4.32 -14.78 4.10
N THR A 184 -3.00 -14.87 3.96
CA THR A 184 -2.09 -13.86 4.54
C THR A 184 -2.23 -12.53 3.83
N VAL A 185 -2.40 -12.54 2.51
CA VAL A 185 -2.69 -11.31 1.72
C VAL A 185 -4.00 -10.70 2.17
N LEU A 186 -5.05 -11.51 2.30
CA LEU A 186 -6.36 -11.05 2.77
C LEU A 186 -6.26 -10.45 4.17
N THR A 187 -5.61 -11.14 5.10
CA THR A 187 -5.38 -10.64 6.47
C THR A 187 -4.68 -9.29 6.46
N TYR A 188 -3.58 -9.20 5.73
CA TYR A 188 -2.85 -7.93 5.57
C TYR A 188 -3.75 -6.84 5.00
N ARG A 189 -4.51 -7.15 3.96
CA ARG A 189 -5.34 -6.16 3.27
C ARG A 189 -6.48 -5.65 4.15
N LEU A 190 -7.12 -6.53 4.91
CA LEU A 190 -8.12 -6.16 5.92
C LEU A 190 -7.50 -5.27 7.01
N CYS A 191 -6.33 -5.66 7.55
CA CYS A 191 -5.59 -4.85 8.50
C CYS A 191 -5.24 -3.46 7.95
N TYR A 192 -4.81 -3.39 6.68
CA TYR A 192 -4.45 -2.16 6.03
C TYR A 192 -5.66 -1.22 5.85
N GLU A 193 -6.83 -1.73 5.45
CA GLU A 193 -8.05 -0.93 5.33
C GLU A 193 -8.52 -0.40 6.69
N LEU A 194 -8.47 -1.23 7.73
CA LEU A 194 -8.79 -0.79 9.10
C LEU A 194 -7.79 0.24 9.61
N HIS A 195 -6.50 0.11 9.29
CA HIS A 195 -5.49 1.11 9.61
C HIS A 195 -5.75 2.46 8.90
N LEU A 196 -6.26 2.46 7.67
CA LEU A 196 -6.64 3.71 6.99
C LEU A 196 -7.82 4.40 7.69
N VAL A 197 -8.79 3.62 8.17
CA VAL A 197 -9.97 4.13 8.90
C VAL A 197 -9.58 4.63 10.29
N TRP A 198 -8.79 3.87 11.03
CA TRP A 198 -8.34 4.18 12.40
C TRP A 198 -6.94 4.79 12.41
N ASN A 199 -6.74 5.76 11.53
CA ASN A 199 -5.40 6.33 11.36
C ASN A 199 -4.98 7.14 12.59
N PRO A 200 -3.83 6.82 13.25
CA PRO A 200 -3.34 7.53 14.43
C PRO A 200 -3.03 9.01 14.21
N LYS A 201 -3.01 9.48 12.95
CA LYS A 201 -2.85 10.89 12.61
C LYS A 201 -4.13 11.71 12.77
N ILE A 202 -5.27 11.03 12.87
CA ILE A 202 -6.55 11.63 13.21
C ILE A 202 -6.63 11.65 14.73
N ASP A 203 -6.85 12.83 15.32
CA ASP A 203 -6.83 13.02 16.78
C ASP A 203 -7.78 12.05 17.50
N ASP A 204 -8.96 11.78 16.93
CA ASP A 204 -9.97 10.87 17.48
C ASP A 204 -9.46 9.41 17.64
N TYR A 205 -8.53 8.98 16.78
CA TYR A 205 -8.06 7.59 16.73
C TYR A 205 -6.59 7.44 17.14
N HIS A 206 -5.98 8.47 17.74
CA HIS A 206 -4.53 8.50 17.99
C HIS A 206 -4.05 7.26 18.76
N GLU A 207 -4.65 6.95 19.90
CA GLU A 207 -4.26 5.78 20.70
C GLU A 207 -4.92 4.48 20.24
N PHE A 208 -6.16 4.56 19.76
CA PHE A 208 -6.93 3.42 19.26
C PHE A 208 -6.30 2.78 18.01
N GLY A 209 -5.77 3.59 17.11
CA GLY A 209 -5.17 3.12 15.85
C GLY A 209 -3.73 2.60 15.96
N LYS A 210 -2.99 2.91 17.05
CA LYS A 210 -1.58 2.52 17.21
C LYS A 210 -1.33 1.00 17.13
N PRO A 211 -2.15 0.11 17.74
CA PRO A 211 -1.93 -1.33 17.62
C PRO A 211 -2.05 -1.81 16.19
N MET A 212 -3.04 -1.30 15.44
CA MET A 212 -3.24 -1.64 14.03
C MET A 212 -2.10 -1.13 13.15
N GLU A 213 -1.63 0.10 13.38
CA GLU A 213 -0.44 0.64 12.71
C GLU A 213 0.78 -0.27 12.88
N LYS A 214 1.05 -0.72 14.12
CA LYS A 214 2.17 -1.64 14.40
C LYS A 214 2.02 -2.97 13.66
N LEU A 215 0.83 -3.56 13.65
CA LEU A 215 0.57 -4.81 12.97
C LEU A 215 0.80 -4.68 11.47
N VAL A 216 0.27 -3.64 10.84
CA VAL A 216 0.50 -3.34 9.42
C VAL A 216 1.98 -3.12 9.13
N MET A 217 2.70 -2.40 10.01
CA MET A 217 4.14 -2.19 9.85
C MET A 217 4.95 -3.50 9.89
N ILE A 218 4.53 -4.50 10.65
CA ILE A 218 5.19 -5.82 10.69
C ILE A 218 5.09 -6.49 9.33
N PHE A 219 3.89 -6.58 8.74
CA PHE A 219 3.70 -7.16 7.40
C PHE A 219 4.50 -6.41 6.32
N GLN A 220 4.59 -5.11 6.45
CA GLN A 220 5.27 -4.23 5.49
C GLN A 220 6.79 -4.20 5.65
N TRP A 221 7.34 -4.66 6.77
CA TRP A 221 8.73 -4.42 7.14
C TRP A 221 9.73 -4.92 6.10
N LEU A 222 9.62 -6.18 5.70
CA LEU A 222 10.52 -6.80 4.73
C LEU A 222 10.22 -6.37 3.29
N PRO A 223 8.96 -6.48 2.79
CA PRO A 223 8.65 -6.12 1.41
C PRO A 223 9.03 -4.68 1.06
N ILE A 224 8.80 -3.73 1.97
CA ILE A 224 9.11 -2.32 1.72
C ILE A 224 10.61 -2.09 1.57
N ARG A 225 11.44 -2.73 2.38
CA ARG A 225 12.90 -2.58 2.28
C ARG A 225 13.44 -3.16 1.00
N LEU A 226 12.96 -4.35 0.59
CA LEU A 226 13.31 -4.97 -0.67
C LEU A 226 12.91 -4.09 -1.86
N ASN A 227 11.67 -3.60 -1.87
CA ASN A 227 11.16 -2.78 -2.96
C ASN A 227 11.81 -1.38 -3.02
N ALA A 228 12.14 -0.78 -1.89
CA ALA A 228 12.88 0.47 -1.85
C ALA A 228 14.28 0.30 -2.43
N LEU A 229 14.99 -0.77 -2.05
CA LEU A 229 16.30 -1.13 -2.59
C LEU A 229 16.22 -1.36 -4.11
N LEU A 230 15.22 -2.13 -4.56
CA LEU A 230 14.97 -2.39 -5.97
C LEU A 230 14.75 -1.11 -6.77
N SER A 231 13.88 -0.22 -6.28
CA SER A 231 13.59 1.07 -6.94
C SER A 231 14.85 1.92 -7.13
N VAL A 232 15.73 1.86 -6.16
CA VAL A 232 17.00 2.60 -6.15
C VAL A 232 18.00 1.98 -7.14
N ILE A 233 18.16 0.65 -7.14
CA ILE A 233 19.07 -0.07 -8.07
C ILE A 233 18.64 0.15 -9.52
N LEU A 234 17.34 0.06 -9.82
CA LEU A 234 16.79 0.26 -11.15
C LEU A 234 16.98 1.67 -11.71
N SER A 235 17.18 2.67 -10.85
CA SER A 235 17.30 4.05 -11.30
C SER A 235 18.75 4.50 -11.52
N ARG A 236 19.67 4.16 -10.62
CA ARG A 236 21.07 4.68 -10.67
C ARG A 236 22.14 3.63 -10.30
N GLY A 237 21.78 2.35 -10.27
CA GLY A 237 22.70 1.26 -9.99
C GLY A 237 23.35 1.34 -8.61
N PHE A 238 24.59 0.85 -8.49
CA PHE A 238 25.31 0.74 -7.19
C PHE A 238 25.54 2.07 -6.46
N LYS A 239 25.65 3.20 -7.17
CA LYS A 239 25.81 4.53 -6.53
C LYS A 239 24.67 4.87 -5.57
N ALA A 240 23.54 4.29 -5.79
CA ALA A 240 22.35 4.48 -4.99
C ALA A 240 22.40 3.73 -3.64
N ILE A 241 23.10 2.60 -3.56
CA ILE A 241 23.28 1.86 -2.30
C ILE A 241 24.13 2.71 -1.32
N VAL A 242 25.17 3.37 -1.83
CA VAL A 242 25.98 4.29 -1.05
C VAL A 242 25.15 5.45 -0.52
N TYR A 243 24.29 6.02 -1.38
CA TYR A 243 23.37 7.09 -0.99
C TYR A 243 22.42 6.68 0.13
N LEU A 244 21.84 5.48 0.05
CA LEU A 244 20.93 4.96 1.09
C LEU A 244 21.64 4.75 2.45
N ARG A 245 22.93 4.37 2.43
CA ARG A 245 23.73 4.20 3.65
C ARG A 245 24.11 5.53 4.30
N THR A 246 24.38 6.57 3.50
CA THR A 246 24.85 7.87 4.00
C THR A 246 23.71 8.75 4.53
N GLN A 247 22.49 8.55 4.06
CA GLN A 247 21.34 9.34 4.49
C GLN A 247 20.75 8.76 5.79
N LYS A 248 21.07 9.37 6.92
CA LYS A 248 20.42 9.07 8.20
C LYS A 248 18.91 9.35 8.09
N LEU A 249 18.08 8.36 8.38
CA LEU A 249 16.64 8.59 8.60
C LEU A 249 16.51 9.52 9.81
N THR A 250 15.98 10.71 9.57
CA THR A 250 15.78 11.65 10.67
C THR A 250 14.74 11.10 11.65
N LYS A 251 15.00 11.23 12.96
CA LYS A 251 14.08 10.83 14.05
C LYS A 251 12.67 11.47 13.96
N ARG A 252 12.46 12.39 13.00
CA ARG A 252 11.19 13.12 12.77
C ARG A 252 10.29 12.51 11.68
N ALA A 253 10.62 11.35 11.13
CA ALA A 253 9.74 10.67 10.19
C ALA A 253 8.51 10.12 10.93
N THR A 254 7.34 10.63 10.62
CA THR A 254 6.05 10.19 11.22
C THR A 254 5.68 8.76 10.78
N GLU A 255 6.21 8.32 9.64
CA GLU A 255 6.09 6.97 9.12
C GLU A 255 7.45 6.48 8.62
N PRO A 256 8.14 5.58 9.35
CA PRO A 256 9.45 5.10 8.93
C PRO A 256 9.40 4.43 7.55
N HIS A 257 8.36 3.64 7.24
CA HIS A 257 8.20 2.98 5.94
C HIS A 257 7.92 3.97 4.82
N GLY A 258 7.03 4.92 5.02
CA GLY A 258 6.75 5.96 4.03
C GLY A 258 7.97 6.85 3.74
N ALA A 259 8.78 7.15 4.76
CA ALA A 259 10.01 7.92 4.59
C ALA A 259 11.05 7.15 3.76
N ILE A 260 11.21 5.84 3.97
CA ILE A 260 12.11 4.98 3.19
C ILE A 260 11.68 4.98 1.71
N LEU A 261 10.39 4.75 1.46
CA LEU A 261 9.84 4.70 0.11
C LEU A 261 9.95 6.03 -0.62
N LEU A 262 9.57 7.13 0.02
CA LEU A 262 9.64 8.47 -0.60
C LEU A 262 11.10 8.88 -0.87
N ARG A 263 12.04 8.51 -0.01
CA ARG A 263 13.48 8.72 -0.23
C ARG A 263 13.99 7.91 -1.41
N ALA A 264 13.62 6.63 -1.52
CA ALA A 264 13.99 5.78 -2.65
C ALA A 264 13.39 6.30 -3.96
N SER A 265 12.11 6.70 -3.95
CA SER A 265 11.40 7.23 -5.09
C SER A 265 11.92 8.61 -5.51
N HIS A 266 12.24 9.49 -4.56
CA HIS A 266 12.92 10.77 -4.81
C HIS A 266 14.22 10.53 -5.58
N PHE A 267 15.05 9.61 -5.09
CA PHE A 267 16.31 9.29 -5.74
C PHE A 267 16.11 8.72 -7.15
N ALA A 268 15.08 7.87 -7.33
CA ALA A 268 14.76 7.27 -8.62
C ALA A 268 14.24 8.28 -9.65
N LEU A 269 13.41 9.22 -9.23
CA LEU A 269 12.75 10.19 -10.08
C LEU A 269 13.51 11.52 -10.21
N ASP A 270 14.45 11.81 -9.30
CA ASP A 270 15.23 13.06 -9.21
C ASP A 270 14.35 14.32 -9.05
N VAL A 271 13.27 14.23 -8.30
CA VAL A 271 12.33 15.32 -8.03
C VAL A 271 12.15 15.57 -6.54
N ASN A 272 11.73 16.78 -6.20
CA ASN A 272 11.46 17.16 -4.83
C ASN A 272 10.25 16.41 -4.28
N LEU A 273 10.45 15.57 -3.27
CA LEU A 273 9.40 14.83 -2.57
C LEU A 273 9.42 15.10 -1.06
N SER A 274 8.32 14.74 -0.39
CA SER A 274 8.12 14.94 1.04
C SER A 274 8.18 16.44 1.45
N GLY A 275 8.37 16.74 2.71
CA GLY A 275 8.33 18.09 3.27
C GLY A 275 7.13 18.31 4.19
N ALA A 276 6.94 19.54 4.65
CA ALA A 276 5.87 19.87 5.58
C ALA A 276 4.48 19.67 4.98
N VAL A 277 3.56 19.14 5.77
CA VAL A 277 2.14 18.96 5.40
C VAL A 277 1.24 19.46 6.53
N PHE A 278 0.01 19.80 6.18
CA PHE A 278 -1.01 20.19 7.13
C PHE A 278 -2.03 19.06 7.28
N TYR A 279 -2.36 18.73 8.54
CA TYR A 279 -3.43 17.81 8.94
C TYR A 279 -4.25 18.54 10.00
N ASN A 280 -5.54 18.77 9.77
CA ASN A 280 -6.43 19.46 10.72
C ASN A 280 -5.75 20.70 11.35
N ASP A 281 -5.33 21.66 10.51
CA ASP A 281 -4.61 22.89 10.86
C ASP A 281 -3.25 22.72 11.58
N ARG A 282 -2.82 21.48 11.83
CA ARG A 282 -1.51 21.20 12.43
C ARG A 282 -0.45 20.99 11.35
N LYS A 283 0.61 21.79 11.41
CA LYS A 283 1.78 21.64 10.53
C LYS A 283 2.69 20.52 11.02
N VAL A 284 2.72 19.41 10.30
CA VAL A 284 3.65 18.31 10.54
C VAL A 284 4.90 18.48 9.68
N ARG A 285 6.05 18.64 10.33
CA ARG A 285 7.35 18.76 9.64
C ARG A 285 7.84 17.37 9.27
N ARG A 286 8.04 17.13 7.96
CA ARG A 286 8.70 15.93 7.42
C ARG A 286 9.97 16.35 6.69
N THR A 287 10.93 15.44 6.58
CA THR A 287 12.16 15.68 5.81
C THR A 287 11.81 15.96 4.36
N LYS A 288 12.27 17.11 3.82
CA LYS A 288 12.15 17.42 2.38
C LYS A 288 13.32 16.77 1.66
N TYR A 289 13.02 15.98 0.65
CA TYR A 289 14.01 15.42 -0.28
C TYR A 289 14.12 16.35 -1.47
N ILE A 290 15.34 16.86 -1.75
CA ILE A 290 15.59 17.88 -2.77
C ILE A 290 16.24 17.22 -3.98
N GLY A 291 15.54 17.22 -5.13
CA GLY A 291 16.00 16.78 -6.44
C GLY A 291 16.17 17.96 -7.39
N ARG A 292 16.25 17.68 -8.69
CA ARG A 292 16.49 18.71 -9.73
C ARG A 292 15.31 19.66 -9.95
N GLY A 293 14.09 19.28 -9.53
CA GLY A 293 12.92 20.13 -9.73
C GLY A 293 11.70 19.68 -8.96
N GLU A 294 10.65 20.50 -8.99
CA GLU A 294 9.37 20.16 -8.39
C GLU A 294 8.53 19.29 -9.36
N PRO A 295 7.74 18.33 -8.85
CA PRO A 295 6.83 17.52 -9.65
C PRO A 295 5.77 18.42 -10.31
N SER A 296 5.66 18.34 -11.63
CA SER A 296 4.63 19.03 -12.43
C SER A 296 3.67 18.03 -13.05
N ALA A 297 2.55 18.51 -13.61
CA ALA A 297 1.62 17.67 -14.35
C ALA A 297 2.27 16.97 -15.56
N ALA A 298 3.23 17.64 -16.21
CA ALA A 298 4.01 17.06 -17.30
C ALA A 298 4.96 15.94 -16.84
N PHE A 299 5.44 16.00 -15.60
CA PHE A 299 6.32 14.99 -14.99
C PHE A 299 5.59 13.72 -14.54
N MET A 300 4.30 13.81 -14.25
CA MET A 300 3.51 12.69 -13.67
C MET A 300 3.62 11.36 -14.44
N PRO A 301 3.74 11.30 -15.79
CA PRO A 301 3.95 10.04 -16.52
C PRO A 301 5.22 9.28 -16.12
N ASN A 302 6.28 9.99 -15.73
CA ASN A 302 7.54 9.37 -15.30
C ASN A 302 7.35 8.54 -14.02
N THR A 303 6.39 8.92 -13.17
CA THR A 303 6.02 8.15 -11.98
C THR A 303 5.39 6.82 -12.38
N ILE A 304 4.49 6.81 -13.38
CA ILE A 304 3.87 5.58 -13.90
C ILE A 304 4.94 4.70 -14.56
N ALA A 305 5.87 5.29 -15.31
CA ALA A 305 6.97 4.55 -15.93
C ALA A 305 7.88 3.89 -14.88
N LEU A 306 8.19 4.57 -13.77
CA LEU A 306 8.92 3.98 -12.64
C LEU A 306 8.14 2.81 -12.02
N ILE A 307 6.85 3.00 -11.76
CA ILE A 307 5.97 1.95 -11.21
C ILE A 307 5.97 0.72 -12.10
N ASN A 308 5.82 0.88 -13.42
CA ASN A 308 5.82 -0.25 -14.36
C ASN A 308 7.17 -0.98 -14.39
N ARG A 309 8.30 -0.26 -14.34
CA ARG A 309 9.64 -0.88 -14.27
C ARG A 309 9.82 -1.68 -12.99
N VAL A 310 9.46 -1.10 -11.86
CA VAL A 310 9.55 -1.76 -10.55
C VAL A 310 8.64 -2.98 -10.50
N LEU A 311 7.42 -2.88 -11.06
CA LEU A 311 6.48 -4.01 -11.17
C LEU A 311 7.09 -5.18 -11.94
N VAL A 312 7.58 -4.95 -13.16
CA VAL A 312 8.15 -6.00 -14.01
C VAL A 312 9.32 -6.70 -13.31
N VAL A 313 10.26 -5.92 -12.76
CA VAL A 313 11.41 -6.52 -12.09
C VAL A 313 11.03 -7.24 -10.80
N ASN A 314 10.03 -6.72 -10.07
CA ASN A 314 9.49 -7.41 -8.89
C ASN A 314 8.89 -8.78 -9.27
N LEU A 315 8.10 -8.86 -10.34
CA LEU A 315 7.53 -10.13 -10.83
C LEU A 315 8.64 -11.11 -11.25
N LEU A 316 9.70 -10.64 -11.92
CA LEU A 316 10.84 -11.48 -12.29
C LEU A 316 11.61 -12.00 -11.06
N LEU A 317 11.81 -11.18 -10.04
CA LEU A 317 12.43 -11.61 -8.78
C LEU A 317 11.56 -12.62 -8.03
N LEU A 318 10.24 -12.44 -8.02
CA LEU A 318 9.31 -13.42 -7.44
C LEU A 318 9.32 -14.75 -8.22
N LEU A 319 9.45 -14.71 -9.55
CA LEU A 319 9.66 -15.93 -10.34
C LEU A 319 10.95 -16.64 -9.93
N LEU A 320 12.04 -15.89 -9.80
CA LEU A 320 13.32 -16.46 -9.38
C LEU A 320 13.21 -17.13 -8.00
N THR A 321 12.49 -16.52 -7.05
CA THR A 321 12.25 -17.14 -5.74
C THR A 321 11.46 -18.44 -5.86
N CYS A 322 10.43 -18.50 -6.71
CA CYS A 322 9.67 -19.73 -6.97
C CYS A 322 10.52 -20.82 -7.61
N LEU A 323 11.39 -20.47 -8.56
CA LEU A 323 12.32 -21.43 -9.19
C LEU A 323 13.33 -21.97 -8.19
N ILE A 324 13.90 -21.14 -7.32
CA ILE A 324 14.82 -21.59 -6.25
C ILE A 324 14.09 -22.54 -5.30
N ILE A 325 12.88 -22.21 -4.89
CA ILE A 325 12.08 -23.08 -4.03
C ILE A 325 11.82 -24.42 -4.73
N ASN A 326 11.45 -24.40 -6.01
CA ASN A 326 11.22 -25.62 -6.79
C ASN A 326 12.46 -26.51 -6.89
N THR A 327 13.63 -25.94 -7.13
CA THR A 327 14.89 -26.72 -7.16
C THR A 327 15.22 -27.34 -5.83
N ILE A 328 15.00 -26.64 -4.71
CA ILE A 328 15.22 -27.19 -3.38
C ILE A 328 14.28 -28.38 -3.11
N TYR A 329 12.99 -28.25 -3.46
CA TYR A 329 12.03 -29.36 -3.27
C TYR A 329 12.28 -30.54 -4.19
N SER A 330 12.87 -30.36 -5.37
CA SER A 330 13.20 -31.45 -6.29
C SER A 330 14.48 -32.19 -5.90
N THR A 331 15.28 -31.65 -5.00
CA THR A 331 16.55 -32.24 -4.51
C THR A 331 16.40 -32.93 -3.14
N ILE A 332 15.26 -32.78 -2.46
CA ILE A 332 14.89 -33.48 -1.23
C ILE A 332 13.99 -34.65 -1.57
#